data_46da69d81c1152496f366c408cb56db8
#
_entry.id   46da69d81c1152496f366c408cb56db8
#
_cell.length_a   1.000
_cell.length_b   1.000
_cell.length_c   1.000
_cell.angle_alpha   90.00
_cell.angle_beta   90.00
_cell.angle_gamma   90.00
#
_symmetry.space_group_name_H-M   'P 1'
#
loop_
_entity.id
_entity.type
_entity.pdbx_description
1 polymer ?
#
loop_
_entity_poly.entity_id
_entity_poly.type
_entity_poly.pdbx_seq_one_letter_code
_entity_poly.pdbx_strand_id
1 'polypeptide(L)'
;KLNYEGSKELEEYILSIGRKWVSAPYNVDGWRLDVAADLGYSPEYNHYFWKRFREEVKKANPDAIILAEHYGDSYEWLQGDEWDTIMNYDAFMEPVTWFLTGMEKHSDEARPDSYGNPDYFFGAMHHNMARMGGQSVAISMNELSNHDHSRFLTRTNRTVGRTNTLGPEAANNNVNKAVFKEA
;
A
#
# COMPACT_ATOMS: atom_id res chain seq x y z
N LYS A 1 19.45 5.95 2.01
CA LYS A 1 19.16 4.59 2.56
C LYS A 1 20.15 4.26 3.67
N LEU A 2 19.70 3.50 4.68
CA LEU A 2 20.60 2.90 5.67
C LEU A 2 21.39 1.75 5.03
N ASN A 3 22.63 1.55 5.51
CA ASN A 3 23.52 0.52 4.95
C ASN A 3 23.29 -0.84 5.62
N TYR A 4 22.16 -1.47 5.33
CA TYR A 4 21.83 -2.79 5.86
C TYR A 4 22.82 -3.87 5.40
N GLU A 5 23.20 -3.88 4.11
CA GLU A 5 24.11 -4.89 3.54
C GLU A 5 25.51 -4.81 4.12
N GLY A 6 25.95 -3.61 4.47
CA GLY A 6 27.30 -3.38 5.04
C GLY A 6 27.36 -3.42 6.56
N SER A 7 26.25 -3.60 7.27
CA SER A 7 26.19 -3.60 8.73
C SER A 7 25.30 -4.69 9.28
N LYS A 8 25.91 -5.80 9.64
CA LYS A 8 25.20 -6.90 10.31
C LYS A 8 24.61 -6.48 11.65
N GLU A 9 25.24 -5.56 12.35
CA GLU A 9 24.73 -5.01 13.62
C GLU A 9 23.42 -4.25 13.39
N LEU A 10 23.34 -3.43 12.33
CA LEU A 10 22.10 -2.73 11.95
C LEU A 10 21.02 -3.72 11.56
N GLU A 11 21.34 -4.72 10.73
CA GLU A 11 20.39 -5.77 10.34
C GLU A 11 19.78 -6.45 11.57
N GLU A 12 20.62 -6.97 12.47
CA GLU A 12 20.16 -7.66 13.69
C GLU A 12 19.39 -6.72 14.64
N TYR A 13 19.75 -5.46 14.71
CA TYR A 13 19.03 -4.47 15.50
C TYR A 13 17.61 -4.27 14.97
N ILE A 14 17.42 -4.09 13.66
CA ILE A 14 16.08 -3.92 13.05
C ILE A 14 15.25 -5.21 13.17
N LEU A 15 15.85 -6.37 12.97
CA LEU A 15 15.16 -7.65 13.19
C LEU A 15 14.71 -7.79 14.65
N SER A 16 15.53 -7.33 15.60
CA SER A 16 15.17 -7.31 17.02
C SER A 16 13.95 -6.43 17.32
N ILE A 17 13.82 -5.30 16.63
CA ILE A 17 12.64 -4.41 16.71
C ILE A 17 11.40 -5.15 16.17
N GLY A 18 11.54 -5.85 15.04
CA GLY A 18 10.48 -6.66 14.46
C GLY A 18 9.89 -7.65 15.48
N ARG A 19 10.74 -8.39 16.18
CA ARG A 19 10.33 -9.34 17.23
C ARG A 19 9.72 -8.65 18.45
N LYS A 20 10.38 -7.59 18.91
CA LYS A 20 10.03 -6.91 20.17
C LYS A 20 8.57 -6.47 20.20
N TRP A 21 8.10 -5.78 19.19
CA TRP A 21 6.79 -5.16 19.21
C TRP A 21 5.63 -6.15 19.06
N VAL A 22 5.84 -7.27 18.39
CA VAL A 22 4.82 -8.33 18.29
C VAL A 22 4.81 -9.28 19.50
N SER A 23 5.76 -9.10 20.43
CA SER A 23 5.88 -9.88 21.66
C SER A 23 5.31 -9.15 22.88
N ALA A 24 5.07 -9.89 23.98
CA ALA A 24 4.72 -9.29 25.26
C ALA A 24 5.82 -8.31 25.73
N PRO A 25 5.46 -7.20 26.39
CA PRO A 25 4.11 -6.78 26.80
C PRO A 25 3.34 -5.98 25.72
N TYR A 26 3.96 -5.71 24.56
CA TYR A 26 3.41 -4.83 23.52
C TYR A 26 2.29 -5.50 22.72
N ASN A 27 2.55 -6.73 22.22
CA ASN A 27 1.59 -7.57 21.50
C ASN A 27 0.86 -6.84 20.37
N VAL A 28 1.58 -6.06 19.55
CA VAL A 28 0.98 -5.46 18.34
C VAL A 28 0.65 -6.56 17.33
N ASP A 29 -0.40 -6.35 16.53
CA ASP A 29 -0.94 -7.35 15.62
C ASP A 29 -0.10 -7.55 14.35
N GLY A 30 0.91 -6.72 14.11
CA GLY A 30 1.79 -6.87 12.96
C GLY A 30 2.53 -5.60 12.57
N TRP A 31 3.03 -5.59 11.35
CA TRP A 31 3.85 -4.52 10.80
C TRP A 31 3.30 -3.99 9.47
N ARG A 32 3.28 -2.68 9.34
CA ARG A 32 3.24 -2.01 8.04
C ARG A 32 4.66 -1.55 7.71
N LEU A 33 5.18 -2.03 6.60
CA LEU A 33 6.56 -1.80 6.16
C LEU A 33 6.58 -0.66 5.14
N ASP A 34 7.26 0.42 5.51
CA ASP A 34 7.38 1.62 4.68
C ASP A 34 8.36 1.39 3.54
N VAL A 35 7.95 1.69 2.31
CA VAL A 35 8.78 1.59 1.08
C VAL A 35 9.57 0.27 1.02
N ALA A 36 8.89 -0.84 1.31
CA ALA A 36 9.55 -2.13 1.62
C ALA A 36 10.41 -2.67 0.48
N ALA A 37 10.02 -2.47 -0.78
CA ALA A 37 10.78 -2.92 -1.94
C ALA A 37 12.12 -2.21 -2.13
N ASP A 38 12.29 -1.04 -1.49
CA ASP A 38 13.51 -0.23 -1.62
C ASP A 38 14.58 -0.51 -0.55
N LEU A 39 14.32 -1.43 0.38
CA LEU A 39 15.29 -1.77 1.42
C LEU A 39 16.52 -2.45 0.80
N GLY A 40 17.71 -2.03 1.27
CA GLY A 40 18.98 -2.54 0.75
C GLY A 40 19.42 -1.84 -0.53
N TYR A 41 20.49 -2.35 -1.13
CA TYR A 41 21.06 -1.84 -2.39
C TYR A 41 20.93 -2.82 -3.55
N SER A 42 20.69 -4.11 -3.23
CA SER A 42 20.46 -5.15 -4.23
C SER A 42 19.10 -5.82 -4.04
N PRO A 43 18.45 -6.28 -5.13
CA PRO A 43 17.21 -7.07 -5.04
C PRO A 43 17.41 -8.35 -4.21
N GLU A 44 18.54 -9.02 -4.36
CA GLU A 44 18.89 -10.25 -3.64
C GLU A 44 18.90 -10.02 -2.13
N TYR A 45 19.49 -8.90 -1.70
CA TYR A 45 19.50 -8.55 -0.28
C TYR A 45 18.11 -8.16 0.23
N ASN A 46 17.31 -7.46 -0.58
CA ASN A 46 15.94 -7.12 -0.23
C ASN A 46 15.13 -8.37 0.12
N HIS A 47 15.12 -9.36 -0.78
CA HIS A 47 14.44 -10.63 -0.56
C HIS A 47 15.00 -11.41 0.63
N TYR A 48 16.32 -11.48 0.75
CA TYR A 48 16.98 -12.10 1.92
C TYR A 48 16.54 -11.46 3.24
N PHE A 49 16.52 -10.13 3.31
CA PHE A 49 16.13 -9.41 4.52
C PHE A 49 14.68 -9.65 4.90
N TRP A 50 13.74 -9.61 3.93
CA TRP A 50 12.32 -9.81 4.21
C TRP A 50 12.00 -11.24 4.63
N LYS A 51 12.69 -12.24 4.11
CA LYS A 51 12.61 -13.63 4.59
C LYS A 51 13.06 -13.74 6.05
N ARG A 52 14.20 -13.16 6.37
CA ARG A 52 14.70 -13.07 7.74
C ARG A 52 13.73 -12.34 8.68
N PHE A 53 13.20 -11.21 8.23
CA PHE A 53 12.24 -10.43 9.01
C PHE A 53 10.97 -11.24 9.29
N ARG A 54 10.44 -11.92 8.29
CA ARG A 54 9.30 -12.82 8.46
C ARG A 54 9.59 -13.93 9.45
N GLU A 55 10.69 -14.64 9.31
CA GLU A 55 11.08 -15.70 10.23
C GLU A 55 11.08 -15.22 11.68
N GLU A 56 11.68 -14.08 11.95
CA GLU A 56 11.79 -13.50 13.28
C GLU A 56 10.45 -13.03 13.84
N VAL A 57 9.61 -12.38 13.03
CA VAL A 57 8.28 -11.94 13.42
C VAL A 57 7.36 -13.13 13.70
N LYS A 58 7.28 -14.09 12.76
CA LYS A 58 6.39 -15.25 12.90
C LYS A 58 6.83 -16.21 14.00
N LYS A 59 8.11 -16.28 14.31
CA LYS A 59 8.62 -17.02 15.47
C LYS A 59 8.18 -16.39 16.80
N ALA A 60 8.12 -15.06 16.85
CA ALA A 60 7.70 -14.31 18.03
C ALA A 60 6.17 -14.30 18.18
N ASN A 61 5.45 -14.12 17.09
CA ASN A 61 3.99 -14.16 17.02
C ASN A 61 3.55 -14.68 15.65
N PRO A 62 3.11 -15.94 15.54
CA PRO A 62 2.72 -16.55 14.26
C PRO A 62 1.51 -15.87 13.61
N ASP A 63 0.66 -15.21 14.39
CA ASP A 63 -0.54 -14.52 13.93
C ASP A 63 -0.27 -13.07 13.49
N ALA A 64 0.94 -12.53 13.75
CA ALA A 64 1.27 -11.16 13.37
C ALA A 64 1.29 -11.01 11.84
N ILE A 65 0.57 -10.01 11.33
CA ILE A 65 0.53 -9.70 9.90
C ILE A 65 1.79 -8.92 9.47
N ILE A 66 2.28 -9.20 8.27
CA ILE A 66 3.34 -8.44 7.61
C ILE A 66 2.76 -7.83 6.32
N LEU A 67 2.47 -6.55 6.38
CA LEU A 67 1.85 -5.77 5.31
C LEU A 67 2.85 -4.75 4.77
N ALA A 68 3.12 -4.79 3.48
CA ALA A 68 4.07 -3.88 2.86
C ALA A 68 3.40 -2.73 2.11
N GLU A 69 4.01 -1.56 2.16
CA GLU A 69 3.74 -0.51 1.20
C GLU A 69 4.53 -0.81 -0.08
N HIS A 70 3.80 -1.02 -1.16
CA HIS A 70 4.38 -1.28 -2.48
C HIS A 70 3.37 -0.91 -3.57
N TYR A 71 3.88 -0.30 -4.65
CA TYR A 71 3.16 -0.01 -5.88
C TYR A 71 3.59 -0.99 -6.97
N GLY A 72 2.67 -1.40 -7.82
CA GLY A 72 2.96 -2.28 -8.94
C GLY A 72 2.97 -3.76 -8.57
N ASP A 73 3.76 -4.54 -9.29
CA ASP A 73 3.79 -5.99 -9.16
C ASP A 73 4.50 -6.45 -7.90
N SER A 74 3.75 -7.03 -6.98
CA SER A 74 4.23 -7.56 -5.70
C SER A 74 4.41 -9.07 -5.69
N TYR A 75 4.24 -9.74 -6.84
CA TYR A 75 4.21 -11.19 -6.95
C TYR A 75 5.39 -11.88 -6.26
N GLU A 76 6.62 -11.38 -6.47
CA GLU A 76 7.83 -12.02 -5.96
C GLU A 76 7.89 -12.06 -4.43
N TRP A 77 7.36 -11.04 -3.74
CA TRP A 77 7.33 -10.97 -2.27
C TRP A 77 6.14 -11.70 -1.62
N LEU A 78 5.12 -12.06 -2.39
CA LEU A 78 3.89 -12.70 -1.88
C LEU A 78 3.88 -14.22 -2.05
N GLN A 79 5.06 -14.84 -2.08
CA GLN A 79 5.19 -16.30 -2.25
C GLN A 79 5.04 -17.09 -0.93
N GLY A 80 4.77 -16.39 0.19
CA GLY A 80 4.51 -17.00 1.49
C GLY A 80 5.73 -17.01 2.42
N ASP A 81 6.87 -16.54 1.98
CA ASP A 81 8.12 -16.50 2.73
C ASP A 81 8.64 -15.09 3.05
N GLU A 82 7.92 -14.04 2.61
CA GLU A 82 8.26 -12.64 2.87
C GLU A 82 7.07 -11.88 3.43
N TRP A 83 6.34 -11.10 2.62
CA TRP A 83 5.15 -10.36 3.07
C TRP A 83 3.90 -11.25 3.04
N ASP A 84 2.95 -10.98 3.94
CA ASP A 84 1.63 -11.62 3.89
C ASP A 84 0.73 -10.94 2.86
N THR A 85 0.83 -9.60 2.76
CA THR A 85 -0.01 -8.79 1.89
C THR A 85 0.59 -7.40 1.68
N ILE A 86 -0.13 -6.56 0.93
CA ILE A 86 0.25 -5.17 0.61
C ILE A 86 -0.89 -4.19 0.87
N MET A 87 -0.55 -2.89 0.92
CA MET A 87 -1.52 -1.81 0.73
C MET A 87 -2.04 -1.91 -0.71
N ASN A 88 -3.36 -2.08 -0.85
CA ASN A 88 -3.97 -2.45 -2.13
C ASN A 88 -4.22 -1.23 -3.02
N TYR A 89 -3.14 -0.61 -3.48
CA TYR A 89 -3.23 0.57 -4.35
C TYR A 89 -3.76 0.22 -5.74
N ASP A 90 -3.12 -0.75 -6.39
CA ASP A 90 -3.33 -1.01 -7.81
C ASP A 90 -4.61 -1.82 -8.10
N ALA A 91 -5.04 -2.70 -7.16
CA ALA A 91 -6.24 -3.50 -7.34
C ALA A 91 -7.49 -2.91 -6.65
N PHE A 92 -7.37 -1.86 -5.86
CA PHE A 92 -8.52 -1.25 -5.17
C PHE A 92 -8.53 0.28 -5.23
N MET A 93 -7.56 0.96 -4.62
CA MET A 93 -7.61 2.41 -4.45
C MET A 93 -7.67 3.16 -5.79
N GLU A 94 -6.82 2.79 -6.74
CA GLU A 94 -6.78 3.44 -8.05
C GLU A 94 -8.00 3.13 -8.91
N PRO A 95 -8.40 1.86 -9.12
CA PRO A 95 -9.61 1.55 -9.89
C PRO A 95 -10.86 2.22 -9.32
N VAL A 96 -11.08 2.21 -8.00
CA VAL A 96 -12.21 2.87 -7.35
C VAL A 96 -12.16 4.39 -7.57
N THR A 97 -10.98 4.98 -7.39
CA THR A 97 -10.78 6.42 -7.62
C THR A 97 -11.10 6.81 -9.05
N TRP A 98 -10.53 6.12 -10.04
CA TRP A 98 -10.75 6.41 -11.46
C TRP A 98 -12.21 6.25 -11.86
N PHE A 99 -12.84 5.15 -11.45
CA PHE A 99 -14.22 4.85 -11.78
C PHE A 99 -15.19 5.89 -11.22
N LEU A 100 -15.06 6.21 -9.93
CA LEU A 100 -16.02 7.08 -9.23
C LEU A 100 -15.72 8.57 -9.39
N THR A 101 -14.47 8.96 -9.58
CA THR A 101 -14.10 10.38 -9.63
C THR A 101 -13.55 10.85 -10.97
N GLY A 102 -13.02 9.96 -11.78
CA GLY A 102 -12.30 10.32 -13.01
C GLY A 102 -10.99 11.06 -12.75
N MET A 103 -10.40 10.90 -11.55
CA MET A 103 -9.16 11.55 -11.14
C MET A 103 -8.11 10.51 -10.77
N GLU A 104 -6.83 10.82 -10.98
CA GLU A 104 -5.76 10.00 -10.41
C GLU A 104 -5.60 10.29 -8.90
N LYS A 105 -4.86 9.44 -8.20
CA LYS A 105 -4.76 9.43 -6.73
C LYS A 105 -4.21 10.70 -6.08
N HIS A 106 -3.49 11.51 -6.83
CA HIS A 106 -2.97 12.80 -6.34
C HIS A 106 -3.79 14.01 -6.80
N SER A 107 -4.81 13.79 -7.62
CA SER A 107 -5.59 14.84 -8.30
C SER A 107 -4.78 15.71 -9.26
N ASP A 108 -3.62 15.24 -9.70
CA ASP A 108 -2.79 15.99 -10.65
C ASP A 108 -3.27 15.83 -12.09
N GLU A 109 -3.98 14.72 -12.37
CA GLU A 109 -4.48 14.42 -13.71
C GLU A 109 -5.95 13.96 -13.67
N ALA A 110 -6.68 14.29 -14.73
CA ALA A 110 -8.00 13.69 -14.98
C ALA A 110 -7.85 12.38 -15.78
N ARG A 111 -8.72 11.41 -15.47
CA ARG A 111 -8.79 10.10 -16.13
C ARG A 111 -10.17 9.90 -16.76
N PRO A 112 -10.53 10.66 -17.80
CA PRO A 112 -11.86 10.64 -18.40
C PRO A 112 -12.21 9.30 -19.08
N ASP A 113 -11.20 8.56 -19.53
CA ASP A 113 -11.30 7.24 -20.15
C ASP A 113 -11.74 6.15 -19.16
N SER A 114 -11.48 6.34 -17.88
CA SER A 114 -11.78 5.39 -16.81
C SER A 114 -13.05 5.76 -16.02
N TYR A 115 -13.50 7.00 -16.15
CA TYR A 115 -14.64 7.51 -15.38
C TYR A 115 -15.96 6.82 -15.78
N GLY A 116 -16.59 6.12 -14.82
CA GLY A 116 -17.81 5.38 -15.04
C GLY A 116 -17.68 4.23 -16.05
N ASN A 117 -16.46 3.78 -16.33
CA ASN A 117 -16.19 2.69 -17.27
C ASN A 117 -16.01 1.37 -16.52
N PRO A 118 -17.05 0.47 -16.49
CA PRO A 118 -16.99 -0.77 -15.73
C PRO A 118 -15.98 -1.77 -16.28
N ASP A 119 -15.77 -1.81 -17.60
CA ASP A 119 -14.82 -2.74 -18.21
C ASP A 119 -13.38 -2.40 -17.78
N TYR A 120 -13.07 -1.10 -17.75
CA TYR A 120 -11.77 -0.63 -17.24
C TYR A 120 -11.61 -0.92 -15.75
N PHE A 121 -12.66 -0.66 -14.96
CA PHE A 121 -12.66 -0.88 -13.51
C PHE A 121 -12.38 -2.35 -13.16
N PHE A 122 -13.21 -3.26 -13.66
CA PHE A 122 -13.05 -4.69 -13.39
C PHE A 122 -11.79 -5.26 -14.02
N GLY A 123 -11.40 -4.80 -15.21
CA GLY A 123 -10.17 -5.21 -15.87
C GLY A 123 -8.93 -4.87 -15.05
N ALA A 124 -8.83 -3.66 -14.51
CA ALA A 124 -7.74 -3.23 -13.64
C ALA A 124 -7.70 -4.02 -12.33
N MET A 125 -8.85 -4.20 -11.67
CA MET A 125 -8.94 -4.99 -10.44
C MET A 125 -8.48 -6.44 -10.67
N HIS A 126 -9.04 -7.12 -11.66
CA HIS A 126 -8.70 -8.53 -11.94
C HIS A 126 -7.23 -8.71 -12.30
N HIS A 127 -6.69 -7.81 -13.14
CA HIS A 127 -5.28 -7.86 -13.54
C HIS A 127 -4.33 -7.80 -12.33
N ASN A 128 -4.58 -6.88 -11.42
CA ASN A 128 -3.70 -6.68 -10.27
C ASN A 128 -3.94 -7.73 -9.17
N MET A 129 -5.20 -8.13 -8.91
CA MET A 129 -5.51 -9.20 -7.96
C MET A 129 -4.88 -10.55 -8.36
N ALA A 130 -4.83 -10.87 -9.66
CA ALA A 130 -4.25 -12.11 -10.16
C ALA A 130 -2.76 -12.26 -9.83
N ARG A 131 -2.07 -11.14 -9.54
CA ARG A 131 -0.64 -11.13 -9.18
C ARG A 131 -0.38 -11.26 -7.69
N MET A 132 -1.40 -11.10 -6.86
CA MET A 132 -1.25 -11.12 -5.40
C MET A 132 -1.42 -12.52 -4.80
N GLY A 133 -2.13 -13.41 -5.46
CA GLY A 133 -2.56 -14.67 -4.86
C GLY A 133 -3.79 -14.50 -3.94
N GLY A 134 -4.62 -15.55 -3.85
CA GLY A 134 -5.93 -15.46 -3.20
C GLY A 134 -5.87 -15.13 -1.70
N GLN A 135 -4.89 -15.65 -0.97
CA GLN A 135 -4.74 -15.38 0.47
C GLN A 135 -4.32 -13.92 0.72
N SER A 136 -3.34 -13.41 -0.02
CA SER A 136 -2.87 -12.03 0.10
C SER A 136 -3.95 -11.02 -0.30
N VAL A 137 -4.77 -11.32 -1.32
CA VAL A 137 -5.93 -10.51 -1.70
C VAL A 137 -6.95 -10.42 -0.57
N ALA A 138 -7.25 -11.57 0.07
CA ALA A 138 -8.28 -11.64 1.12
C ALA A 138 -7.97 -10.78 2.35
N ILE A 139 -6.69 -10.52 2.62
CA ILE A 139 -6.21 -9.73 3.77
C ILE A 139 -5.54 -8.42 3.36
N SER A 140 -5.65 -8.03 2.09
CA SER A 140 -5.03 -6.79 1.61
C SER A 140 -5.67 -5.56 2.24
N MET A 141 -4.86 -4.53 2.43
CA MET A 141 -5.33 -3.26 3.00
C MET A 141 -6.01 -2.42 1.92
N ASN A 142 -7.33 -2.51 1.87
CA ASN A 142 -8.14 -1.67 1.00
C ASN A 142 -8.35 -0.30 1.65
N GLU A 143 -8.01 0.74 0.94
CA GLU A 143 -8.16 2.13 1.41
C GLU A 143 -8.53 3.05 0.25
N LEU A 144 -9.20 4.15 0.55
CA LEU A 144 -9.56 5.15 -0.44
C LEU A 144 -8.51 6.25 -0.58
N SER A 145 -7.76 6.50 0.47
CA SER A 145 -6.67 7.50 0.50
C SER A 145 -5.88 7.37 1.79
N ASN A 146 -4.65 7.89 1.77
CA ASN A 146 -3.79 8.00 2.95
C ASN A 146 -3.06 9.35 2.98
N HIS A 147 -2.01 9.47 3.80
CA HIS A 147 -1.24 10.70 3.96
C HIS A 147 -0.39 11.10 2.74
N ASP A 148 -0.14 10.17 1.80
CA ASP A 148 0.65 10.42 0.58
C ASP A 148 -0.20 10.87 -0.61
N HIS A 149 -1.53 10.78 -0.49
CA HIS A 149 -2.47 11.05 -1.57
C HIS A 149 -3.43 12.18 -1.23
N SER A 150 -4.06 12.77 -2.24
CA SER A 150 -5.21 13.63 -1.99
C SER A 150 -6.33 12.83 -1.34
N ARG A 151 -7.13 13.47 -0.47
CA ARG A 151 -8.29 12.80 0.14
C ARG A 151 -9.27 12.35 -0.94
N PHE A 152 -9.87 11.17 -0.78
CA PHE A 152 -10.88 10.70 -1.73
C PHE A 152 -12.02 11.70 -1.89
N LEU A 153 -12.49 12.29 -0.79
CA LEU A 153 -13.53 13.33 -0.83
C LEU A 153 -13.10 14.54 -1.68
N THR A 154 -11.84 14.95 -1.60
CA THR A 154 -11.30 16.02 -2.46
C THR A 154 -11.38 15.64 -3.93
N ARG A 155 -10.99 14.42 -4.29
CA ARG A 155 -11.03 13.94 -5.70
C ARG A 155 -12.43 13.98 -6.30
N THR A 156 -13.47 13.88 -5.48
CA THR A 156 -14.87 13.97 -5.94
C THR A 156 -15.24 15.35 -6.52
N ASN A 157 -14.47 16.41 -6.25
CA ASN A 157 -14.69 17.71 -6.87
C ASN A 157 -14.16 17.80 -8.32
N ARG A 158 -13.37 16.81 -8.74
CA ARG A 158 -12.80 16.68 -10.09
C ARG A 158 -11.95 17.88 -10.54
N THR A 159 -11.35 18.59 -9.59
CA THR A 159 -10.44 19.70 -9.85
C THR A 159 -9.02 19.16 -9.99
N VAL A 160 -8.38 19.45 -11.14
CA VAL A 160 -6.99 19.06 -11.39
C VAL A 160 -6.04 19.93 -10.55
N GLY A 161 -5.06 19.28 -9.94
CA GLY A 161 -4.05 19.89 -9.09
C GLY A 161 -4.11 19.41 -7.65
N ARG A 162 -2.94 19.20 -7.04
CA ARG A 162 -2.83 18.82 -5.64
C ARG A 162 -3.29 19.94 -4.72
N THR A 163 -3.82 19.57 -3.57
CA THR A 163 -4.28 20.52 -2.56
C THR A 163 -3.17 21.45 -2.06
N ASN A 164 -1.92 21.00 -2.04
CA ASN A 164 -0.78 21.82 -1.70
C ASN A 164 -0.43 22.88 -2.78
N THR A 165 -0.78 22.61 -4.04
CA THR A 165 -0.59 23.54 -5.17
C THR A 165 -1.73 24.56 -5.22
N LEU A 166 -2.97 24.11 -5.02
CA LEU A 166 -4.17 24.93 -5.11
C LEU A 166 -4.58 25.55 -3.76
N GLY A 167 -3.93 25.10 -2.67
CA GLY A 167 -4.24 25.48 -1.30
C GLY A 167 -5.36 24.66 -0.64
N PRO A 168 -5.50 24.75 0.69
CA PRO A 168 -6.42 23.92 1.46
C PRO A 168 -7.90 24.18 1.15
N GLU A 169 -8.24 25.35 0.65
CA GLU A 169 -9.63 25.68 0.29
C GLU A 169 -10.09 24.85 -0.92
N ALA A 170 -9.23 24.60 -1.90
CA ALA A 170 -9.55 23.79 -3.06
C ALA A 170 -9.92 22.34 -2.69
N ALA A 171 -9.37 21.84 -1.59
CA ALA A 171 -9.66 20.51 -1.08
C ALA A 171 -11.13 20.30 -0.68
N ASN A 172 -11.79 21.36 -0.23
CA ASN A 172 -13.13 21.29 0.35
C ASN A 172 -14.23 21.89 -0.55
N ASN A 173 -13.83 22.59 -1.62
CA ASN A 173 -14.78 23.23 -2.51
C ASN A 173 -15.44 22.21 -3.45
N ASN A 174 -16.76 22.30 -3.60
CA ASN A 174 -17.55 21.51 -4.57
C ASN A 174 -17.36 19.98 -4.44
N VAL A 175 -17.04 19.47 -3.25
CA VAL A 175 -16.93 18.02 -3.01
C VAL A 175 -18.29 17.35 -3.12
N ASN A 176 -18.30 16.14 -3.69
CA ASN A 176 -19.53 15.35 -3.86
C ASN A 176 -19.63 14.23 -2.81
N LYS A 177 -20.43 14.49 -1.77
CA LYS A 177 -20.64 13.53 -0.68
C LYS A 177 -21.42 12.28 -1.10
N ALA A 178 -22.20 12.34 -2.19
CA ALA A 178 -22.90 11.17 -2.69
C ALA A 178 -21.90 10.15 -3.26
N VAL A 179 -20.96 10.62 -4.11
CA VAL A 179 -19.86 9.79 -4.64
C VAL A 179 -18.98 9.23 -3.50
N PHE A 180 -18.73 10.00 -2.44
CA PHE A 180 -18.01 9.50 -1.28
C PHE A 180 -18.72 8.37 -0.55
N LYS A 181 -20.06 8.35 -0.56
CA LYS A 181 -20.85 7.27 0.06
C LYS A 181 -20.96 6.01 -0.80
N GLU A 182 -20.68 6.12 -2.10
CA GLU A 182 -20.65 4.99 -3.03
C GLU A 182 -19.35 4.19 -2.93
N ALA A 183 -18.26 4.84 -2.52
CA ALA A 183 -16.96 4.21 -2.30
C ALA A 183 -16.89 3.44 -0.98
#